data_35fafcaa2a1b429f87fe5aa3d5c9b93f
#
_entry.id   35fafcaa2a1b429f87fe5aa3d5c9b93f
#
_cell.length_a   1.000
_cell.length_b   1.000
_cell.length_c   1.000
_cell.angle_alpha   90.00
_cell.angle_beta   90.00
_cell.angle_gamma   90.00
#
_symmetry.space_group_name_H-M   'P 1'
#
loop_
_entity.id
_entity.type
_entity.pdbx_description
1 polymer ?
#
loop_
_entity_poly.entity_id
_entity_poly.type
_entity_poly.pdbx_seq_one_letter_code
_entity_poly.pdbx_strand_id
1 'polypeptide(L)'
;MNTENKYQALASWLNYRLEGWRNHRNINYIPMWDEYYRLWRGIWSAEDKTRQMERSRLIAPALQQAVESSVAELEEATFGRGKWFDIKDDMLDQDPSDAEYVRNLLQEDLEKTGVKDAICEVFLNGAIYGTGVGKIVVKQSIERAPSEAPIDGTMATTRTIVEYPVIDVYVEPISPKEFLIDPSANSINDALGVAHEVIKPRYHVVEGIQSGIYRDVPLDGDYDTVKFGYDPEIKQADESDSVKICEYWGKVPKRFLKPSKDKDDFEYTKKDELVEAVVTMCNDEYILRVEENAFMMVDR
;
A
#
# COMPACT_ATOMS: atom_id res chain seq x y z
N MET A 1 15.42 27.11 11.01
CA MET A 1 13.99 26.85 10.79
C MET A 1 13.56 25.83 11.82
N ASN A 2 12.44 26.04 12.49
CA ASN A 2 11.96 25.09 13.49
C ASN A 2 11.55 23.80 12.76
N THR A 3 11.73 22.64 13.35
CA THR A 3 11.45 21.33 12.72
C THR A 3 9.99 21.25 12.23
N GLU A 4 9.08 21.87 12.98
CA GLU A 4 7.65 21.99 12.62
C GLU A 4 7.44 22.71 11.30
N ASN A 5 8.13 23.82 11.08
CA ASN A 5 8.02 24.58 9.82
C ASN A 5 8.53 23.80 8.59
N LYS A 6 9.45 22.83 8.79
CA LYS A 6 9.91 21.96 7.69
C LYS A 6 8.83 20.96 7.29
N TYR A 7 8.17 20.35 8.27
CA TYR A 7 7.09 19.40 7.98
C TYR A 7 5.90 20.07 7.32
N GLN A 8 5.54 21.28 7.74
CA GLN A 8 4.50 22.05 7.06
C GLN A 8 4.88 22.41 5.62
N ALA A 9 6.14 22.78 5.38
CA ALA A 9 6.63 23.08 4.05
C ALA A 9 6.64 21.83 3.15
N LEU A 10 7.00 20.66 3.70
CA LEU A 10 6.92 19.37 3.00
C LEU A 10 5.48 18.98 2.69
N ALA A 11 4.58 19.10 3.66
CA ALA A 11 3.16 18.82 3.46
C ALA A 11 2.57 19.70 2.34
N SER A 12 2.86 20.99 2.36
CA SER A 12 2.42 21.93 1.32
C SER A 12 2.99 21.58 -0.06
N TRP A 13 4.26 21.17 -0.11
CA TRP A 13 4.92 20.77 -1.35
C TRP A 13 4.31 19.49 -1.93
N LEU A 14 4.01 18.50 -1.08
CA LEU A 14 3.37 17.25 -1.48
C LEU A 14 1.93 17.50 -1.93
N ASN A 15 1.15 18.23 -1.15
CA ASN A 15 -0.25 18.51 -1.46
C ASN A 15 -0.43 19.18 -2.81
N TYR A 16 0.41 20.15 -3.13
CA TYR A 16 0.36 20.82 -4.44
C TYR A 16 0.50 19.82 -5.60
N ARG A 17 1.33 18.78 -5.45
CA ARG A 17 1.52 17.75 -6.49
C ARG A 17 0.41 16.73 -6.49
N LEU A 18 0.07 16.23 -5.31
CA LEU A 18 -0.99 15.21 -5.15
C LEU A 18 -2.34 15.74 -5.61
N GLU A 19 -2.63 17.01 -5.40
CA GLU A 19 -3.87 17.62 -5.89
C GLU A 19 -3.97 17.56 -7.43
N GLY A 20 -2.89 17.85 -8.13
CA GLY A 20 -2.84 17.70 -9.59
C GLY A 20 -3.06 16.24 -10.03
N TRP A 21 -2.46 15.28 -9.33
CA TRP A 21 -2.62 13.85 -9.63
C TRP A 21 -4.03 13.34 -9.30
N ARG A 22 -4.61 13.79 -8.17
CA ARG A 22 -6.02 13.51 -7.80
C ARG A 22 -6.98 14.02 -8.87
N ASN A 23 -6.81 15.25 -9.28
CA ASN A 23 -7.66 15.84 -10.31
C ASN A 23 -7.57 15.08 -11.63
N HIS A 24 -6.36 14.72 -12.06
CA HIS A 24 -6.15 13.93 -13.27
C HIS A 24 -6.84 12.55 -13.16
N ARG A 25 -6.64 11.82 -12.06
CA ARG A 25 -7.31 10.53 -11.79
C ARG A 25 -8.83 10.68 -11.77
N ASN A 26 -9.34 11.66 -11.03
CA ASN A 26 -10.77 11.82 -10.81
C ASN A 26 -11.53 12.22 -12.09
N ILE A 27 -10.91 12.99 -12.98
CA ILE A 27 -11.54 13.42 -14.23
C ILE A 27 -11.45 12.31 -15.30
N ASN A 28 -10.28 11.67 -15.44
CA ASN A 28 -10.02 10.78 -16.57
C ASN A 28 -10.31 9.31 -16.29
N TYR A 29 -10.14 8.85 -15.05
CA TYR A 29 -10.19 7.42 -14.74
C TYR A 29 -11.37 7.02 -13.86
N ILE A 30 -11.70 7.75 -12.81
CA ILE A 30 -12.75 7.35 -11.85
C ILE A 30 -14.09 7.09 -12.54
N PRO A 31 -14.62 7.96 -13.44
CA PRO A 31 -15.90 7.70 -14.09
C PRO A 31 -15.89 6.42 -14.94
N MET A 32 -14.76 6.14 -15.59
CA MET A 32 -14.57 4.95 -16.40
C MET A 32 -14.47 3.68 -15.55
N TRP A 33 -13.72 3.74 -14.44
CA TRP A 33 -13.60 2.63 -13.51
C TRP A 33 -14.92 2.32 -12.78
N ASP A 34 -15.71 3.34 -12.44
CA ASP A 34 -17.04 3.15 -11.87
C ASP A 34 -17.98 2.42 -12.86
N GLU A 35 -17.91 2.78 -14.13
CA GLU A 35 -18.66 2.09 -15.19
C GLU A 35 -18.20 0.65 -15.38
N TYR A 36 -16.89 0.37 -15.39
CA TYR A 36 -16.38 -0.99 -15.51
C TYR A 36 -16.81 -1.87 -14.34
N TYR A 37 -16.72 -1.36 -13.11
CA TYR A 37 -17.18 -2.05 -11.92
C TYR A 37 -18.69 -2.33 -11.98
N ARG A 38 -19.48 -1.33 -12.39
CA ARG A 38 -20.91 -1.45 -12.55
C ARG A 38 -21.27 -2.56 -13.56
N LEU A 39 -20.61 -2.58 -14.71
CA LEU A 39 -20.82 -3.58 -15.74
C LEU A 39 -20.42 -4.99 -15.28
N TRP A 40 -19.27 -5.10 -14.60
CA TRP A 40 -18.82 -6.38 -14.04
C TRP A 40 -19.80 -6.92 -13.00
N ARG A 41 -20.31 -6.07 -12.12
CA ARG A 41 -21.30 -6.45 -11.09
C ARG A 41 -22.71 -6.66 -11.65
N GLY A 42 -22.96 -6.34 -12.90
CA GLY A 42 -24.30 -6.43 -13.50
C GLY A 42 -25.30 -5.45 -12.88
N ILE A 43 -24.84 -4.28 -12.44
CA ILE A 43 -25.70 -3.27 -11.85
C ILE A 43 -26.26 -2.36 -12.94
N TRP A 44 -27.58 -2.14 -12.92
CA TRP A 44 -28.25 -1.25 -13.86
C TRP A 44 -27.79 0.20 -13.69
N SER A 45 -27.63 0.92 -14.82
CA SER A 45 -27.40 2.36 -14.77
C SER A 45 -28.66 3.10 -14.26
N ALA A 46 -28.51 4.35 -13.83
CA ALA A 46 -29.63 5.17 -13.43
C ALA A 46 -30.61 5.39 -14.58
N GLU A 47 -30.07 5.55 -15.80
CA GLU A 47 -30.89 5.72 -17.01
C GLU A 47 -31.66 4.44 -17.36
N ASP A 48 -31.08 3.27 -17.19
CA ASP A 48 -31.74 1.99 -17.45
C ASP A 48 -32.87 1.72 -16.44
N LYS A 49 -32.71 2.19 -15.18
CA LYS A 49 -33.74 2.06 -14.14
C LYS A 49 -35.02 2.84 -14.48
N THR A 50 -34.92 3.91 -15.26
CA THR A 50 -36.06 4.75 -15.69
C THR A 50 -36.74 4.22 -16.93
N ARG A 51 -36.13 3.25 -17.66
CA ARG A 51 -36.74 2.64 -18.83
C ARG A 51 -37.90 1.70 -18.45
N GLN A 52 -38.94 1.73 -19.23
CA GLN A 52 -40.25 1.10 -19.11
C GLN A 52 -40.33 -0.21 -18.31
N MET A 53 -41.26 -0.26 -17.35
CA MET A 53 -41.52 -1.38 -16.44
C MET A 53 -41.91 -2.71 -17.11
N GLU A 54 -42.19 -2.73 -18.41
CA GLU A 54 -42.72 -3.89 -19.13
C GLU A 54 -41.66 -4.86 -19.72
N ARG A 55 -40.37 -4.53 -19.59
CA ARG A 55 -39.28 -5.39 -20.09
C ARG A 55 -38.59 -6.14 -18.97
N SER A 56 -38.21 -7.40 -19.29
CA SER A 56 -37.37 -8.20 -18.41
C SER A 56 -36.10 -7.47 -18.05
N ARG A 57 -35.79 -7.39 -16.73
CA ARG A 57 -34.59 -6.74 -16.17
C ARG A 57 -33.48 -7.75 -15.88
N LEU A 58 -33.32 -8.76 -16.74
CA LEU A 58 -32.28 -9.74 -16.65
C LEU A 58 -30.98 -9.15 -17.26
N ILE A 59 -29.91 -9.12 -16.49
CA ILE A 59 -28.56 -8.88 -16.99
C ILE A 59 -27.87 -10.24 -17.07
N ALA A 60 -27.43 -10.61 -18.25
CA ALA A 60 -26.62 -11.81 -18.41
C ALA A 60 -25.22 -11.56 -17.79
N PRO A 61 -24.70 -12.45 -16.91
CA PRO A 61 -23.42 -12.25 -16.22
C PRO A 61 -22.21 -12.56 -17.13
N ALA A 62 -22.35 -12.34 -18.45
CA ALA A 62 -21.32 -12.71 -19.43
C ALA A 62 -19.98 -12.02 -19.19
N LEU A 63 -20.01 -10.72 -18.79
CA LEU A 63 -18.78 -9.98 -18.49
C LEU A 63 -18.14 -10.48 -17.20
N GLN A 64 -18.94 -10.76 -16.18
CA GLN A 64 -18.45 -11.34 -14.94
C GLN A 64 -17.76 -12.69 -15.18
N GLN A 65 -18.42 -13.58 -15.94
CA GLN A 65 -17.84 -14.87 -16.30
C GLN A 65 -16.53 -14.73 -17.08
N ALA A 66 -16.46 -13.80 -18.05
CA ALA A 66 -15.25 -13.57 -18.81
C ALA A 66 -14.09 -13.09 -17.91
N VAL A 67 -14.35 -12.15 -17.03
CA VAL A 67 -13.34 -11.64 -16.06
C VAL A 67 -12.87 -12.76 -15.14
N GLU A 68 -13.79 -13.50 -14.52
CA GLU A 68 -13.46 -14.58 -13.59
C GLU A 68 -12.69 -15.73 -14.29
N SER A 69 -13.05 -16.07 -15.53
CA SER A 69 -12.31 -17.06 -16.32
C SER A 69 -10.90 -16.59 -16.63
N SER A 70 -10.73 -15.32 -17.02
CA SER A 70 -9.41 -14.77 -17.31
C SER A 70 -8.52 -14.72 -16.07
N VAL A 71 -9.08 -14.38 -14.90
CA VAL A 71 -8.36 -14.41 -13.62
C VAL A 71 -7.96 -15.84 -13.25
N ALA A 72 -8.85 -16.81 -13.41
CA ALA A 72 -8.54 -18.22 -13.15
C ALA A 72 -7.44 -18.76 -14.09
N GLU A 73 -7.42 -18.35 -15.36
CA GLU A 73 -6.35 -18.70 -16.29
C GLU A 73 -4.99 -18.08 -15.88
N LEU A 74 -5.00 -16.82 -15.41
CA LEU A 74 -3.80 -16.15 -14.90
C LEU A 74 -3.29 -16.83 -13.63
N GLU A 75 -4.20 -17.19 -12.72
CA GLU A 75 -3.86 -17.92 -11.50
C GLU A 75 -3.23 -19.27 -11.82
N GLU A 76 -3.84 -20.06 -12.69
CA GLU A 76 -3.32 -21.36 -13.12
C GLU A 76 -1.96 -21.19 -13.81
N ALA A 77 -1.81 -20.20 -14.69
CA ALA A 77 -0.55 -19.94 -15.39
C ALA A 77 0.59 -19.58 -14.44
N THR A 78 0.28 -18.84 -13.35
CA THR A 78 1.28 -18.32 -12.40
C THR A 78 1.58 -19.35 -11.30
N PHE A 79 0.55 -19.95 -10.72
CA PHE A 79 0.66 -20.77 -9.50
C PHE A 79 0.38 -22.27 -9.71
N GLY A 80 -0.17 -22.66 -10.86
CA GLY A 80 -0.64 -24.04 -11.10
C GLY A 80 0.45 -25.10 -11.10
N ARG A 81 1.72 -24.71 -11.25
CA ARG A 81 2.86 -25.64 -11.23
C ARG A 81 3.44 -25.91 -9.84
N GLY A 82 2.86 -25.33 -8.79
CA GLY A 82 3.31 -25.48 -7.42
C GLY A 82 4.60 -24.72 -7.06
N LYS A 83 5.37 -24.29 -8.06
CA LYS A 83 6.56 -23.44 -7.89
C LYS A 83 6.33 -22.15 -8.65
N TRP A 84 6.29 -21.01 -7.93
CA TRP A 84 5.92 -19.71 -8.52
C TRP A 84 7.14 -18.98 -9.09
N PHE A 85 8.31 -19.23 -8.51
CA PHE A 85 9.56 -18.59 -8.86
C PHE A 85 10.71 -19.56 -8.70
N ASP A 86 11.83 -19.20 -9.27
CA ASP A 86 13.08 -19.93 -9.14
C ASP A 86 14.18 -18.99 -8.69
N ILE A 87 15.09 -19.50 -7.87
CA ILE A 87 16.27 -18.76 -7.42
C ILE A 87 17.45 -19.23 -8.26
N LYS A 88 18.05 -18.29 -8.99
CA LYS A 88 19.29 -18.53 -9.71
C LYS A 88 20.45 -18.15 -8.81
N ASP A 89 21.35 -19.07 -8.59
CA ASP A 89 22.62 -18.80 -7.95
C ASP A 89 23.64 -18.42 -9.02
N ASP A 90 24.06 -17.16 -9.02
CA ASP A 90 25.11 -16.65 -9.90
C ASP A 90 26.53 -16.88 -9.32
N MET A 91 26.64 -17.43 -8.12
CA MET A 91 27.91 -17.76 -7.50
C MET A 91 28.35 -19.17 -7.89
N LEU A 92 29.43 -19.26 -8.64
CA LEU A 92 29.97 -20.47 -9.25
C LEU A 92 30.41 -21.60 -8.29
N ASP A 93 30.37 -21.38 -6.97
CA ASP A 93 30.90 -22.29 -5.96
C ASP A 93 29.86 -22.78 -4.92
N GLN A 94 28.57 -22.51 -5.09
CA GLN A 94 27.56 -22.98 -4.15
C GLN A 94 26.84 -24.25 -4.63
N ASP A 95 26.53 -25.13 -3.70
CA ASP A 95 25.82 -26.36 -3.97
C ASP A 95 24.38 -26.06 -4.44
N PRO A 96 23.92 -26.59 -5.58
CA PRO A 96 22.54 -26.40 -6.06
C PRO A 96 21.44 -26.75 -5.01
N SER A 97 21.77 -27.59 -4.03
CA SER A 97 20.88 -27.94 -2.91
C SER A 97 20.52 -26.74 -2.02
N ASP A 98 21.43 -25.78 -1.88
CA ASP A 98 21.24 -24.61 -1.00
C ASP A 98 20.24 -23.63 -1.62
N ALA A 99 20.31 -23.41 -2.93
CA ALA A 99 19.35 -22.57 -3.65
C ALA A 99 17.94 -23.18 -3.61
N GLU A 100 17.82 -24.51 -3.72
CA GLU A 100 16.53 -25.19 -3.59
C GLU A 100 15.96 -25.09 -2.17
N TYR A 101 16.79 -25.22 -1.16
CA TYR A 101 16.39 -25.08 0.24
C TYR A 101 15.88 -23.66 0.52
N VAL A 102 16.64 -22.63 0.14
CA VAL A 102 16.25 -21.21 0.32
C VAL A 102 14.95 -20.90 -0.43
N ARG A 103 14.81 -21.41 -1.65
CA ARG A 103 13.58 -21.21 -2.43
C ARG A 103 12.36 -21.84 -1.72
N ASN A 104 12.50 -23.07 -1.22
CA ASN A 104 11.39 -23.76 -0.54
C ASN A 104 10.99 -23.02 0.74
N LEU A 105 11.97 -22.55 1.52
CA LEU A 105 11.74 -21.76 2.73
C LEU A 105 11.01 -20.44 2.41
N LEU A 106 11.49 -19.72 1.39
CA LEU A 106 10.86 -18.48 0.97
C LEU A 106 9.44 -18.70 0.44
N GLN A 107 9.21 -19.79 -0.31
CA GLN A 107 7.86 -20.13 -0.78
C GLN A 107 6.92 -20.43 0.39
N GLU A 108 7.38 -21.18 1.40
CA GLU A 108 6.60 -21.47 2.61
C GLU A 108 6.23 -20.19 3.36
N ASP A 109 7.17 -19.25 3.50
CA ASP A 109 6.92 -17.97 4.14
C ASP A 109 5.90 -17.11 3.35
N LEU A 110 6.01 -17.07 2.02
CA LEU A 110 5.06 -16.35 1.16
C LEU A 110 3.66 -16.99 1.15
N GLU A 111 3.58 -18.32 1.25
CA GLU A 111 2.30 -19.03 1.38
C GLU A 111 1.66 -18.74 2.74
N LYS A 112 2.44 -18.74 3.82
CA LYS A 112 1.98 -18.41 5.19
C LYS A 112 1.42 -17.00 5.27
N THR A 113 2.00 -16.05 4.54
CA THR A 113 1.55 -14.64 4.51
C THR A 113 0.44 -14.37 3.50
N GLY A 114 -0.04 -15.38 2.77
CA GLY A 114 -1.17 -15.25 1.84
C GLY A 114 -0.86 -14.43 0.57
N VAL A 115 0.39 -14.36 0.17
CA VAL A 115 0.83 -13.58 -1.01
C VAL A 115 0.13 -14.04 -2.29
N LYS A 116 -0.14 -15.35 -2.42
CA LYS A 116 -0.87 -15.88 -3.58
C LYS A 116 -2.26 -15.23 -3.72
N ASP A 117 -3.04 -15.22 -2.64
CA ASP A 117 -4.41 -14.68 -2.66
C ASP A 117 -4.38 -13.16 -2.96
N ALA A 118 -3.42 -12.45 -2.40
CA ALA A 118 -3.23 -11.04 -2.65
C ALA A 118 -2.89 -10.74 -4.13
N ILE A 119 -2.04 -11.55 -4.75
CA ILE A 119 -1.72 -11.43 -6.18
C ILE A 119 -2.94 -11.75 -7.05
N CYS A 120 -3.76 -12.74 -6.68
CA CYS A 120 -5.02 -13.02 -7.39
C CYS A 120 -6.00 -11.84 -7.33
N GLU A 121 -6.04 -11.11 -6.20
CA GLU A 121 -6.81 -9.88 -6.10
C GLU A 121 -6.25 -8.76 -6.98
N VAL A 122 -4.94 -8.63 -7.09
CA VAL A 122 -4.30 -7.71 -8.05
C VAL A 122 -4.66 -8.08 -9.49
N PHE A 123 -4.70 -9.38 -9.85
CA PHE A 123 -5.15 -9.83 -11.17
C PHE A 123 -6.61 -9.47 -11.42
N LEU A 124 -7.48 -9.65 -10.42
CA LEU A 124 -8.88 -9.27 -10.51
C LEU A 124 -9.05 -7.77 -10.76
N ASN A 125 -8.34 -6.94 -10.01
CA ASN A 125 -8.31 -5.50 -10.22
C ASN A 125 -7.81 -5.14 -11.62
N GLY A 126 -6.76 -5.81 -12.09
CA GLY A 126 -6.24 -5.67 -13.45
C GLY A 126 -7.27 -6.03 -14.52
N ALA A 127 -8.01 -7.11 -14.32
CA ALA A 127 -9.04 -7.58 -15.27
C ALA A 127 -10.27 -6.65 -15.30
N ILE A 128 -10.68 -6.08 -14.15
CA ILE A 128 -11.83 -5.18 -14.05
C ILE A 128 -11.49 -3.78 -14.54
N TYR A 129 -10.41 -3.20 -14.01
CA TYR A 129 -10.07 -1.78 -14.18
C TYR A 129 -9.02 -1.52 -15.26
N GLY A 130 -8.39 -2.56 -15.80
CA GLY A 130 -7.25 -2.45 -16.69
C GLY A 130 -5.94 -2.09 -15.98
N THR A 131 -5.96 -2.03 -14.65
CA THR A 131 -4.80 -1.68 -13.82
C THR A 131 -4.85 -2.49 -12.53
N GLY A 132 -3.82 -3.26 -12.26
CA GLY A 132 -3.62 -3.97 -10.99
C GLY A 132 -2.41 -3.41 -10.27
N VAL A 133 -2.56 -3.07 -9.01
CA VAL A 133 -1.49 -2.50 -8.17
C VAL A 133 -1.36 -3.35 -6.91
N GLY A 134 -0.13 -3.80 -6.64
CA GLY A 134 0.23 -4.48 -5.40
C GLY A 134 1.34 -3.74 -4.70
N LYS A 135 1.24 -3.59 -3.40
CA LYS A 135 2.25 -2.97 -2.55
C LYS A 135 2.92 -4.04 -1.70
N ILE A 136 4.24 -4.11 -1.77
CA ILE A 136 5.02 -4.99 -0.89
C ILE A 136 5.15 -4.30 0.47
N VAL A 137 4.73 -5.00 1.52
CA VAL A 137 4.80 -4.52 2.90
C VAL A 137 5.67 -5.47 3.70
N VAL A 138 6.64 -4.90 4.40
CA VAL A 138 7.51 -5.63 5.33
C VAL A 138 7.10 -5.24 6.74
N LYS A 139 6.66 -6.20 7.52
CA LYS A 139 6.24 -6.01 8.90
C LYS A 139 7.18 -6.77 9.83
N GLN A 140 7.73 -6.06 10.80
CA GLN A 140 8.45 -6.70 11.89
C GLN A 140 7.50 -6.93 13.06
N SER A 141 7.39 -8.17 13.49
CA SER A 141 6.59 -8.59 14.65
C SER A 141 7.47 -9.32 15.67
N ILE A 142 6.99 -9.43 16.89
CA ILE A 142 7.64 -10.21 17.93
C ILE A 142 6.78 -11.42 18.20
N GLU A 143 7.27 -12.59 17.85
CA GLU A 143 6.61 -13.84 18.20
C GLU A 143 7.10 -14.34 19.56
N ARG A 144 6.19 -14.99 20.30
CA ARG A 144 6.44 -15.56 21.61
C ARG A 144 6.29 -17.06 21.54
N ALA A 145 7.38 -17.79 21.73
CA ALA A 145 7.33 -19.23 21.78
C ALA A 145 7.76 -19.76 23.17
N PRO A 146 7.09 -20.82 23.63
CA PRO A 146 7.57 -21.52 24.80
C PRO A 146 8.90 -22.22 24.49
N SER A 147 9.91 -21.93 25.28
CA SER A 147 11.21 -22.60 25.22
C SER A 147 11.43 -23.37 26.51
N GLU A 148 11.99 -24.55 26.41
CA GLU A 148 12.41 -25.35 27.56
C GLU A 148 13.90 -25.12 27.80
N ALA A 149 14.23 -24.45 28.89
CA ALA A 149 15.60 -24.24 29.31
C ALA A 149 15.96 -25.20 30.46
N PRO A 150 17.11 -25.88 30.38
CA PRO A 150 17.55 -26.71 31.50
C PRO A 150 17.88 -25.83 32.72
N ILE A 151 17.45 -26.25 33.90
CA ILE A 151 17.84 -25.60 35.16
C ILE A 151 19.23 -26.11 35.53
N ASP A 152 20.18 -25.16 35.71
CA ASP A 152 21.55 -25.51 36.10
C ASP A 152 21.60 -26.45 37.32
N GLY A 153 22.25 -27.58 37.12
CA GLY A 153 22.47 -28.59 38.19
C GLY A 153 21.33 -29.57 38.46
N THR A 154 20.25 -29.55 37.68
CA THR A 154 19.12 -30.48 37.83
C THR A 154 18.70 -31.04 36.46
N MET A 155 18.06 -32.23 36.45
CA MET A 155 17.41 -32.79 35.25
C MET A 155 16.05 -32.14 34.94
N ALA A 156 15.70 -31.06 35.63
CA ALA A 156 14.42 -30.37 35.44
C ALA A 156 14.57 -29.29 34.39
N THR A 157 13.54 -29.13 33.54
CA THR A 157 13.42 -28.06 32.53
C THR A 157 12.42 -27.02 33.03
N THR A 158 12.78 -25.74 32.86
CA THR A 158 11.84 -24.64 33.12
C THR A 158 11.28 -24.16 31.77
N ARG A 159 9.97 -23.99 31.68
CA ARG A 159 9.33 -23.34 30.53
C ARG A 159 9.44 -21.87 30.66
N THR A 160 10.19 -21.26 29.73
CA THR A 160 10.29 -19.82 29.58
C THR A 160 9.66 -19.41 28.27
N ILE A 161 9.12 -18.20 28.23
CA ILE A 161 8.64 -17.60 26.97
C ILE A 161 9.81 -16.82 26.39
N VAL A 162 10.26 -17.22 25.22
CA VAL A 162 11.30 -16.50 24.47
C VAL A 162 10.63 -15.66 23.41
N GLU A 163 11.03 -14.41 23.33
CA GLU A 163 10.61 -13.47 22.28
C GLU A 163 11.67 -13.43 21.21
N TYR A 164 11.26 -13.56 19.94
CA TYR A 164 12.14 -13.41 18.80
C TYR A 164 11.48 -12.55 17.72
N PRO A 165 12.28 -11.68 17.08
CA PRO A 165 11.77 -10.86 16.00
C PRO A 165 11.51 -11.73 14.76
N VAL A 166 10.34 -11.57 14.18
CA VAL A 166 9.96 -12.20 12.91
C VAL A 166 9.71 -11.08 11.89
N ILE A 167 10.19 -11.30 10.67
CA ILE A 167 9.96 -10.38 9.56
C ILE A 167 9.00 -11.08 8.60
N ASP A 168 7.78 -10.54 8.50
CA ASP A 168 6.79 -11.01 7.55
C ASP A 168 6.77 -10.11 6.32
N VAL A 169 6.76 -10.71 5.15
CA VAL A 169 6.61 -10.01 3.87
C VAL A 169 5.26 -10.41 3.28
N TYR A 170 4.43 -9.43 2.98
CA TYR A 170 3.16 -9.67 2.33
C TYR A 170 2.88 -8.64 1.24
N VAL A 171 1.94 -8.96 0.38
CA VAL A 171 1.48 -8.07 -0.69
C VAL A 171 0.12 -7.51 -0.27
N GLU A 172 -0.01 -6.19 -0.26
CA GLU A 172 -1.28 -5.49 -0.06
C GLU A 172 -1.84 -5.12 -1.46
N PRO A 173 -2.97 -5.70 -1.89
CA PRO A 173 -3.61 -5.30 -3.12
C PRO A 173 -4.22 -3.91 -2.94
N ILE A 174 -3.89 -2.99 -3.83
CA ILE A 174 -4.36 -1.61 -3.78
C ILE A 174 -5.42 -1.41 -4.86
N SER A 175 -6.56 -0.82 -4.47
CA SER A 175 -7.55 -0.39 -5.43
C SER A 175 -6.98 0.71 -6.33
N PRO A 176 -7.13 0.62 -7.67
CA PRO A 176 -6.71 1.69 -8.56
C PRO A 176 -7.29 3.07 -8.21
N LYS A 177 -8.44 3.10 -7.53
CA LYS A 177 -9.09 4.33 -7.05
C LYS A 177 -8.34 4.99 -5.90
N GLU A 178 -7.54 4.23 -5.15
CA GLU A 178 -6.73 4.71 -4.02
C GLU A 178 -5.29 4.99 -4.42
N PHE A 179 -4.91 4.60 -5.64
CA PHE A 179 -3.57 4.79 -6.16
C PHE A 179 -3.44 6.08 -6.96
N LEU A 180 -2.35 6.79 -6.76
CA LEU A 180 -1.96 7.99 -7.49
C LEU A 180 -0.58 7.81 -8.09
N ILE A 181 -0.42 8.28 -9.31
CA ILE A 181 0.85 8.32 -10.01
C ILE A 181 1.00 9.67 -10.72
N ASP A 182 2.23 10.10 -10.93
CA ASP A 182 2.54 11.28 -11.74
C ASP A 182 1.97 11.13 -13.16
N PRO A 183 1.03 11.99 -13.59
CA PRO A 183 0.42 11.90 -14.91
C PRO A 183 1.39 12.13 -16.08
N SER A 184 2.55 12.70 -15.82
CA SER A 184 3.57 12.95 -16.86
C SER A 184 4.45 11.73 -17.14
N ALA A 185 4.37 10.70 -16.30
CA ALA A 185 5.22 9.51 -16.38
C ALA A 185 4.62 8.43 -17.28
N ASN A 186 5.49 7.71 -17.98
CA ASN A 186 5.10 6.54 -18.77
C ASN A 186 5.20 5.22 -17.96
N SER A 187 5.95 5.23 -16.87
CA SER A 187 6.16 4.08 -15.99
C SER A 187 6.35 4.52 -14.53
N ILE A 188 6.24 3.59 -13.59
CA ILE A 188 6.49 3.86 -12.16
C ILE A 188 7.92 4.38 -11.95
N ASN A 189 8.90 3.85 -12.67
CA ASN A 189 10.31 4.23 -12.53
C ASN A 189 10.61 5.63 -13.06
N ASP A 190 9.86 6.08 -14.06
CA ASP A 190 9.99 7.41 -14.65
C ASP A 190 9.23 8.48 -13.86
N ALA A 191 8.26 8.07 -13.06
CA ALA A 191 7.42 8.95 -12.27
C ALA A 191 8.22 9.73 -11.22
N LEU A 192 7.81 10.97 -10.93
CA LEU A 192 8.30 11.71 -9.78
C LEU A 192 8.03 10.94 -8.47
N GLY A 193 6.91 10.27 -8.40
CA GLY A 193 6.50 9.42 -7.30
C GLY A 193 5.14 8.78 -7.56
N VAL A 194 4.77 7.93 -6.61
CA VAL A 194 3.45 7.31 -6.51
C VAL A 194 2.91 7.53 -5.10
N ALA A 195 1.61 7.48 -4.93
CA ALA A 195 1.00 7.58 -3.61
C ALA A 195 -0.17 6.63 -3.45
N HIS A 196 -0.33 6.13 -2.24
CA HIS A 196 -1.46 5.33 -1.79
C HIS A 196 -2.27 6.15 -0.78
N GLU A 197 -3.52 6.42 -1.10
CA GLU A 197 -4.45 7.15 -0.25
C GLU A 197 -5.51 6.22 0.29
N VAL A 198 -5.61 6.12 1.61
CA VAL A 198 -6.57 5.24 2.27
C VAL A 198 -7.20 5.95 3.47
N ILE A 199 -8.47 5.68 3.71
CA ILE A 199 -9.16 6.12 4.92
C ILE A 199 -9.06 4.99 5.94
N LYS A 200 -8.45 5.27 7.08
CA LYS A 200 -8.30 4.32 8.18
C LYS A 200 -8.86 4.88 9.49
N PRO A 201 -9.28 4.03 10.43
CA PRO A 201 -9.66 4.47 11.75
C PRO A 201 -8.50 5.17 12.46
N ARG A 202 -8.82 6.18 13.28
CA ARG A 202 -7.85 6.99 14.03
C ARG A 202 -6.90 6.15 14.90
N TYR A 203 -7.41 5.06 15.50
CA TYR A 203 -6.60 4.19 16.35
C TYR A 203 -5.36 3.63 15.62
N HIS A 204 -5.42 3.48 14.32
CA HIS A 204 -4.30 2.99 13.50
C HIS A 204 -3.11 3.96 13.51
N VAL A 205 -3.39 5.27 13.49
CA VAL A 205 -2.35 6.29 13.63
C VAL A 205 -1.81 6.31 15.07
N VAL A 206 -2.70 6.19 16.06
CA VAL A 206 -2.31 6.12 17.47
C VAL A 206 -1.42 4.91 17.75
N GLU A 207 -1.74 3.74 17.20
CA GLU A 207 -0.91 2.53 17.30
C GLU A 207 0.47 2.75 16.65
N GLY A 208 0.51 3.41 15.49
CA GLY A 208 1.76 3.78 14.83
C GLY A 208 2.61 4.77 15.64
N ILE A 209 1.99 5.70 16.37
CA ILE A 209 2.68 6.61 17.29
C ILE A 209 3.22 5.84 18.49
N GLN A 210 2.42 4.96 19.09
CA GLN A 210 2.84 4.15 20.24
C GLN A 210 3.98 3.18 19.89
N SER A 211 4.00 2.65 18.70
CA SER A 211 5.07 1.78 18.21
C SER A 211 6.32 2.55 17.77
N GLY A 212 6.28 3.89 17.78
CA GLY A 212 7.41 4.74 17.39
C GLY A 212 7.65 4.83 15.88
N ILE A 213 6.74 4.29 15.05
CA ILE A 213 6.80 4.39 13.59
C ILE A 213 6.38 5.78 13.12
N TYR A 214 5.36 6.34 13.77
CA TYR A 214 4.83 7.65 13.46
C TYR A 214 5.21 8.70 14.49
N ARG A 215 5.37 9.91 14.03
CA ARG A 215 5.58 11.07 14.90
C ARG A 215 4.27 11.43 15.59
N ASP A 216 4.35 11.88 16.82
CA ASP A 216 3.21 12.43 17.55
C ASP A 216 2.74 13.73 16.89
N VAL A 217 1.48 13.76 16.50
CA VAL A 217 0.83 14.89 15.84
C VAL A 217 -0.55 15.12 16.47
N PRO A 218 -1.02 16.39 16.55
CA PRO A 218 -2.36 16.66 17.02
C PRO A 218 -3.36 16.08 16.00
N LEU A 219 -4.16 15.11 16.45
CA LEU A 219 -5.22 14.49 15.64
C LEU A 219 -6.58 15.15 15.87
N ASP A 220 -6.61 16.23 16.67
CA ASP A 220 -7.81 16.97 17.02
C ASP A 220 -8.04 18.08 15.99
N GLY A 221 -8.71 17.74 14.89
CA GLY A 221 -9.12 18.68 13.86
C GLY A 221 -10.54 18.37 13.37
N ASP A 222 -11.27 19.39 12.98
CA ASP A 222 -12.51 19.26 12.21
C ASP A 222 -12.11 18.76 10.82
N TYR A 223 -12.13 17.44 10.65
CA TYR A 223 -11.79 16.83 9.37
C TYR A 223 -13.02 16.79 8.50
N ASP A 224 -13.02 17.60 7.45
CA ASP A 224 -14.00 17.49 6.38
C ASP A 224 -13.94 16.07 5.81
N THR A 225 -14.92 15.26 6.20
CA THR A 225 -15.11 13.91 5.70
C THR A 225 -15.30 13.99 4.19
N VAL A 226 -14.35 13.46 3.45
CA VAL A 226 -14.50 13.26 2.01
C VAL A 226 -15.66 12.30 1.83
N LYS A 227 -16.80 12.82 1.41
CA LYS A 227 -18.01 12.05 1.10
C LYS A 227 -17.74 11.21 -0.15
N PHE A 228 -17.24 10.00 0.05
CA PHE A 228 -17.34 8.96 -0.96
C PHE A 228 -18.83 8.59 -1.09
N GLY A 229 -19.34 8.58 -2.33
CA GLY A 229 -20.71 8.31 -2.74
C GLY A 229 -21.51 7.41 -1.81
N TYR A 230 -22.21 8.00 -0.91
CA TYR A 230 -22.74 7.41 0.31
C TYR A 230 -24.21 7.06 0.18
N ASP A 231 -24.57 5.91 0.74
CA ASP A 231 -25.95 5.53 0.98
C ASP A 231 -26.43 6.12 2.32
N PRO A 232 -27.41 7.06 2.33
CA PRO A 232 -27.81 7.77 3.54
C PRO A 232 -28.50 6.91 4.62
N GLU A 233 -28.73 5.62 4.35
CA GLU A 233 -29.40 4.73 5.31
C GLU A 233 -28.41 3.98 6.25
N ILE A 234 -27.11 4.01 5.99
CA ILE A 234 -26.11 3.48 6.94
C ILE A 234 -25.87 4.56 7.99
N LYS A 235 -26.40 4.33 9.17
CA LYS A 235 -26.20 5.21 10.33
C LYS A 235 -24.72 5.50 10.50
N GLN A 236 -24.40 6.79 10.57
CA GLN A 236 -23.15 7.38 11.00
C GLN A 236 -22.54 6.59 12.17
N ALA A 237 -21.75 5.58 11.87
CA ALA A 237 -20.80 5.07 12.82
C ALA A 237 -19.63 6.06 12.77
N ASP A 238 -19.57 6.90 13.79
CA ASP A 238 -18.47 7.79 14.14
C ASP A 238 -17.53 8.21 12.99
N GLU A 239 -18.08 8.99 12.03
CA GLU A 239 -17.29 9.65 10.98
C GLU A 239 -16.16 10.51 11.58
N SER A 240 -16.29 10.90 12.86
CA SER A 240 -15.28 11.64 13.61
C SER A 240 -14.01 10.85 13.95
N ASP A 241 -14.01 9.53 13.75
CA ASP A 241 -12.90 8.66 14.18
C ASP A 241 -12.08 8.09 13.02
N SER A 242 -12.32 8.55 11.79
CA SER A 242 -11.55 8.15 10.61
C SER A 242 -10.61 9.25 10.13
N VAL A 243 -9.43 8.85 9.69
CA VAL A 243 -8.38 9.73 9.17
C VAL A 243 -7.95 9.29 7.78
N LYS A 244 -7.65 10.25 6.92
CA LYS A 244 -7.08 10.02 5.62
C LYS A 244 -5.56 9.87 5.77
N ILE A 245 -5.03 8.72 5.39
CA ILE A 245 -3.59 8.47 5.32
C ILE A 245 -3.17 8.47 3.87
N CYS A 246 -2.16 9.26 3.55
CA CYS A 246 -1.51 9.27 2.25
C CYS A 246 -0.05 8.85 2.43
N GLU A 247 0.34 7.76 1.80
CA GLU A 247 1.72 7.29 1.77
C GLU A 247 2.30 7.54 0.39
N TYR A 248 3.28 8.43 0.34
CA TYR A 248 3.97 8.84 -0.87
C TYR A 248 5.34 8.15 -0.97
N TRP A 249 5.62 7.57 -2.12
CA TRP A 249 6.89 6.94 -2.49
C TRP A 249 7.45 7.68 -3.69
N GLY A 250 8.59 8.32 -3.55
CA GLY A 250 9.16 9.04 -4.68
C GLY A 250 10.21 10.06 -4.31
N LYS A 251 10.54 10.88 -5.29
CA LYS A 251 11.58 11.89 -5.18
C LYS A 251 11.11 13.10 -4.39
N VAL A 252 11.84 13.39 -3.33
CA VAL A 252 11.61 14.53 -2.42
C VAL A 252 12.88 15.37 -2.33
N PRO A 253 12.80 16.71 -2.30
CA PRO A 253 13.97 17.54 -2.08
C PRO A 253 14.68 17.21 -0.76
N LYS A 254 15.99 16.99 -0.84
CA LYS A 254 16.86 16.56 0.29
C LYS A 254 16.74 17.45 1.51
N ARG A 255 16.45 18.75 1.33
CA ARG A 255 16.25 19.72 2.42
C ARG A 255 15.17 19.30 3.42
N PHE A 256 14.22 18.47 3.02
CA PHE A 256 13.15 17.99 3.90
C PHE A 256 13.54 16.76 4.72
N LEU A 257 14.55 15.99 4.26
CA LEU A 257 14.94 14.72 4.89
C LEU A 257 15.90 14.90 6.07
N LYS A 258 16.86 15.80 5.95
CA LYS A 258 17.86 16.01 7.02
C LYS A 258 17.56 17.28 7.82
N PRO A 259 17.53 17.19 9.17
CA PRO A 259 17.57 18.41 9.98
C PRO A 259 18.91 19.08 9.71
N SER A 260 18.90 20.29 9.18
CA SER A 260 20.10 21.11 9.05
C SER A 260 20.69 21.34 10.44
N LYS A 261 21.88 20.81 10.68
CA LYS A 261 22.67 21.12 11.90
C LYS A 261 23.40 22.45 11.76
N ASP A 262 23.59 22.92 10.52
CA ASP A 262 24.30 24.16 10.22
C ASP A 262 23.33 25.20 9.65
N LYS A 263 23.45 26.41 10.18
CA LYS A 263 22.63 27.55 9.74
C LYS A 263 22.93 27.99 8.29
N ASP A 264 24.02 27.51 7.72
CA ASP A 264 24.52 27.88 6.39
C ASP A 264 23.96 27.00 5.25
N ASP A 265 23.25 25.89 5.54
CA ASP A 265 22.58 25.04 4.55
C ASP A 265 21.36 25.70 3.88
N PHE A 266 21.12 26.97 4.16
CA PHE A 266 20.07 27.78 3.55
C PHE A 266 20.49 28.47 2.25
N GLU A 267 21.70 28.28 1.79
CA GLU A 267 22.05 28.68 0.44
C GLU A 267 21.27 27.80 -0.53
N TYR A 268 20.29 28.40 -1.15
CA TYR A 268 19.59 27.87 -2.31
C TYR A 268 20.64 27.48 -3.36
N THR A 269 21.18 26.28 -3.25
CA THR A 269 21.83 25.65 -4.39
C THR A 269 20.75 25.52 -5.45
N LYS A 270 20.96 26.12 -6.61
CA LYS A 270 20.04 26.21 -7.75
C LYS A 270 19.53 24.85 -8.28
N LYS A 271 19.88 23.75 -7.63
CA LYS A 271 19.43 22.39 -7.86
C LYS A 271 19.20 21.73 -6.49
N ASP A 272 17.97 21.76 -5.99
CA ASP A 272 17.59 20.86 -4.90
C ASP A 272 17.82 19.42 -5.40
N GLU A 273 18.75 18.75 -4.80
CA GLU A 273 18.98 17.33 -5.03
C GLU A 273 17.72 16.57 -4.61
N LEU A 274 17.15 15.79 -5.52
CA LEU A 274 15.99 14.95 -5.26
C LEU A 274 16.46 13.56 -4.79
N VAL A 275 15.94 13.11 -3.68
CA VAL A 275 16.27 11.82 -3.07
C VAL A 275 15.00 10.99 -2.97
N GLU A 276 15.10 9.70 -3.23
CA GLU A 276 13.99 8.76 -3.04
C GLU A 276 13.65 8.67 -1.55
N ALA A 277 12.39 8.90 -1.24
CA ALA A 277 11.89 8.92 0.12
C ALA A 277 10.50 8.34 0.24
N VAL A 278 10.18 7.88 1.44
CA VAL A 278 8.84 7.49 1.87
C VAL A 278 8.32 8.57 2.80
N VAL A 279 7.17 9.12 2.48
CA VAL A 279 6.51 10.13 3.29
C VAL A 279 5.09 9.70 3.59
N THR A 280 4.76 9.56 4.87
CA THR A 280 3.40 9.28 5.31
C THR A 280 2.79 10.55 5.87
N MET A 281 1.63 10.91 5.38
CA MET A 281 0.90 12.12 5.73
C MET A 281 -0.51 11.79 6.20
N CYS A 282 -1.00 12.51 7.20
CA CYS A 282 -2.36 12.40 7.72
C CYS A 282 -3.17 13.65 7.36
N ASN A 283 -4.38 13.44 6.84
CA ASN A 283 -5.36 14.48 6.52
C ASN A 283 -4.83 15.64 5.66
N ASP A 284 -3.87 15.34 4.78
CA ASP A 284 -3.21 16.31 3.90
C ASP A 284 -2.48 17.46 4.66
N GLU A 285 -2.32 17.36 5.97
CA GLU A 285 -1.75 18.43 6.81
C GLU A 285 -0.54 17.96 7.61
N TYR A 286 -0.64 16.81 8.27
CA TYR A 286 0.38 16.38 9.22
C TYR A 286 1.27 15.30 8.64
N ILE A 287 2.58 15.56 8.62
CA ILE A 287 3.57 14.55 8.27
C ILE A 287 3.79 13.61 9.47
N LEU A 288 3.46 12.34 9.29
CA LEU A 288 3.63 11.29 10.30
C LEU A 288 5.03 10.68 10.25
N ARG A 289 5.56 10.46 9.03
CA ARG A 289 6.83 9.78 8.81
C ARG A 289 7.52 10.35 7.58
N VAL A 290 8.83 10.53 7.68
CA VAL A 290 9.70 10.87 6.54
C VAL A 290 10.98 10.08 6.66
N GLU A 291 11.25 9.21 5.69
CA GLU A 291 12.44 8.37 5.68
C GLU A 291 12.99 8.30 4.27
N GLU A 292 14.30 8.13 4.13
CA GLU A 292 14.92 7.74 2.86
C GLU A 292 14.41 6.34 2.49
N ASN A 293 14.19 6.08 1.22
CA ASN A 293 13.72 4.76 0.79
C ASN A 293 14.75 3.70 1.16
N ALA A 294 14.34 2.73 1.99
CA ALA A 294 15.21 1.64 2.43
C ALA A 294 15.53 0.65 1.29
N PHE A 295 14.73 0.63 0.26
CA PHE A 295 14.87 -0.27 -0.89
C PHE A 295 15.73 0.38 -1.99
N MET A 296 16.97 0.73 -1.67
CA MET A 296 17.87 1.44 -2.59
C MET A 296 18.25 0.64 -3.87
N MET A 297 18.01 -0.67 -3.89
CA MET A 297 18.39 -1.55 -4.99
C MET A 297 17.20 -2.02 -5.84
N VAL A 298 16.00 -1.61 -5.52
CA VAL A 298 14.80 -2.02 -6.25
C VAL A 298 14.18 -0.78 -6.85
N ASP A 299 13.94 -0.82 -8.15
CA ASP A 299 13.05 0.13 -8.80
C ASP A 299 11.71 0.11 -8.06
N ARG A 300 11.06 1.25 -7.95
CA ARG A 300 9.84 1.47 -7.15
C ARG A 300 8.76 0.44 -7.39
#